data_f6bdb39a15de563c34494cc30be4f96c
#
_entry.id   f6bdb39a15de563c34494cc30be4f96c
#
_cell.length_a   1.000
_cell.length_b   1.000
_cell.length_c   1.000
_cell.angle_alpha   90.00
_cell.angle_beta   90.00
_cell.angle_gamma   90.00
#
_symmetry.space_group_name_H-M   'P 1'
#
loop_
_entity.id
_entity.type
_entity.pdbx_description
1 polymer ?
#
loop_
_entity_poly.entity_id
_entity_poly.type
_entity_poly.pdbx_seq_one_letter_code
_entity_poly.pdbx_strand_id
1 'polypeptide(L)'
;PRTVVLAAELISGVAVAALILCTTLFLRSYRSAVVEGARTNSAQVVSQVAGAVDNYVNTMDSAVGIVLEQLDREPAMRDAFLNAFLTARPEVAAITTYDENGSLLDCWAQAGRTPKSDILRNLSFDLTTARRLGHGYISTPHVESIFDSYYPWVVSVIRAVPEDGGSSRWLAVDLS
;
A
#
# COMPACT_ATOMS: atom_id res chain seq x y z
N PRO A 1 39.62 56.51 41.44
CA PRO A 1 38.85 55.28 41.61
C PRO A 1 37.54 55.23 40.77
N ARG A 2 36.85 56.36 40.54
CA ARG A 2 35.60 56.35 39.73
C ARG A 2 35.74 55.91 38.27
N THR A 3 36.84 56.28 37.62
CA THR A 3 37.12 55.93 36.21
C THR A 3 37.34 54.43 35.99
N VAL A 4 37.95 53.74 36.95
CA VAL A 4 38.18 52.29 36.89
C VAL A 4 36.86 51.52 37.04
N VAL A 5 35.97 51.96 37.89
CA VAL A 5 34.65 51.37 38.08
C VAL A 5 33.79 51.55 36.84
N LEU A 6 33.74 52.74 36.26
CA LEU A 6 33.03 53.02 35.02
C LEU A 6 33.56 52.18 33.83
N ALA A 7 34.87 52.03 33.73
CA ALA A 7 35.47 51.19 32.69
C ALA A 7 35.11 49.69 32.87
N ALA A 8 35.10 49.18 34.09
CA ALA A 8 34.67 47.80 34.40
C ALA A 8 33.20 47.54 34.07
N GLU A 9 32.32 48.51 34.42
CA GLU A 9 30.88 48.41 34.08
C GLU A 9 30.66 48.43 32.56
N LEU A 10 31.38 49.24 31.84
CA LEU A 10 31.26 49.35 30.37
C LEU A 10 31.73 48.05 29.69
N ILE A 11 32.86 47.50 30.14
CA ILE A 11 33.37 46.21 29.63
C ILE A 11 32.39 45.07 29.94
N SER A 12 31.86 45.02 31.15
CA SER A 12 30.85 44.02 31.55
C SER A 12 29.57 44.15 30.73
N GLY A 13 29.09 45.39 30.51
CA GLY A 13 27.93 45.63 29.64
C GLY A 13 28.09 45.16 28.21
N VAL A 14 29.25 45.45 27.62
CA VAL A 14 29.62 45.00 26.25
C VAL A 14 29.70 43.47 26.19
N ALA A 15 30.32 42.83 27.19
CA ALA A 15 30.42 41.37 27.24
C ALA A 15 29.06 40.70 27.32
N VAL A 16 28.16 41.22 28.18
CA VAL A 16 26.79 40.70 28.27
C VAL A 16 26.00 40.90 27.00
N ALA A 17 26.11 42.07 26.35
CA ALA A 17 25.44 42.33 25.07
C ALA A 17 25.94 41.39 23.96
N ALA A 18 27.26 41.17 23.89
CA ALA A 18 27.84 40.23 22.94
C ALA A 18 27.37 38.79 23.16
N LEU A 19 27.24 38.36 24.43
CA LEU A 19 26.76 37.04 24.80
C LEU A 19 25.29 36.85 24.41
N ILE A 20 24.45 37.85 24.64
CA ILE A 20 23.04 37.80 24.21
C ILE A 20 22.94 37.75 22.70
N LEU A 21 23.75 38.54 21.97
CA LEU A 21 23.73 38.53 20.52
C LEU A 21 24.18 37.16 19.95
N CYS A 22 25.30 36.62 20.46
CA CYS A 22 25.75 35.28 20.06
C CYS A 22 24.74 34.19 20.34
N THR A 23 24.11 34.22 21.51
CA THR A 23 23.09 33.22 21.89
C THR A 23 21.85 33.33 20.99
N THR A 24 21.40 34.53 20.67
CA THR A 24 20.22 34.73 19.80
C THR A 24 20.52 34.29 18.35
N LEU A 25 21.71 34.63 17.84
CA LEU A 25 22.12 34.16 16.51
C LEU A 25 22.27 32.65 16.45
N PHE A 26 22.88 32.04 17.46
CA PHE A 26 23.02 30.60 17.56
C PHE A 26 21.67 29.89 17.59
N LEU A 27 20.75 30.33 18.46
CA LEU A 27 19.41 29.75 18.56
C LEU A 27 18.63 29.90 17.26
N ARG A 28 18.77 31.02 16.57
CA ARG A 28 18.12 31.25 15.28
C ARG A 28 18.67 30.33 14.20
N SER A 29 20.00 30.19 14.11
CA SER A 29 20.67 29.30 13.18
C SER A 29 20.33 27.82 13.48
N TYR A 30 20.37 27.43 14.75
CA TYR A 30 20.06 26.07 15.17
C TYR A 30 18.60 25.71 14.84
N ARG A 31 17.65 26.59 15.16
CA ARG A 31 16.23 26.37 14.81
C ARG A 31 16.01 26.23 13.31
N SER A 32 16.66 27.06 12.51
CA SER A 32 16.60 26.98 11.05
C SER A 32 17.15 25.65 10.54
N ALA A 33 18.30 25.23 11.05
CA ALA A 33 18.94 23.95 10.65
C ALA A 33 18.11 22.75 11.05
N VAL A 34 17.51 22.74 12.24
CA VAL A 34 16.62 21.65 12.70
C VAL A 34 15.35 21.56 11.87
N VAL A 35 14.70 22.69 11.58
CA VAL A 35 13.48 22.72 10.78
C VAL A 35 13.75 22.28 9.34
N GLU A 36 14.84 22.76 8.74
CA GLU A 36 15.22 22.37 7.37
C GLU A 36 15.63 20.90 7.31
N GLY A 37 16.40 20.39 8.28
CA GLY A 37 16.75 18.98 8.39
C GLY A 37 15.51 18.08 8.55
N ALA A 38 14.55 18.46 9.38
CA ALA A 38 13.30 17.74 9.55
C ALA A 38 12.46 17.73 8.27
N ARG A 39 12.40 18.87 7.56
CA ARG A 39 11.67 19.01 6.30
C ARG A 39 12.28 18.15 5.19
N THR A 40 13.60 18.18 5.05
CA THR A 40 14.32 17.37 4.06
C THR A 40 14.15 15.88 4.34
N ASN A 41 14.31 15.48 5.60
CA ASN A 41 14.14 14.08 5.99
C ASN A 41 12.71 13.60 5.75
N SER A 42 11.70 14.40 6.11
CA SER A 42 10.30 14.07 5.84
C SER A 42 10.00 13.94 4.34
N ALA A 43 10.52 14.85 3.52
CA ALA A 43 10.36 14.80 2.07
C ALA A 43 11.02 13.54 1.47
N GLN A 44 12.20 13.17 1.97
CA GLN A 44 12.89 11.95 1.55
C GLN A 44 12.12 10.69 1.92
N VAL A 45 11.59 10.61 3.14
CA VAL A 45 10.77 9.46 3.58
C VAL A 45 9.51 9.34 2.72
N VAL A 46 8.80 10.44 2.49
CA VAL A 46 7.62 10.46 1.61
C VAL A 46 7.96 9.99 0.20
N SER A 47 9.06 10.45 -0.36
CA SER A 47 9.51 10.02 -1.71
C SER A 47 9.86 8.54 -1.75
N GLN A 48 10.52 8.01 -0.72
CA GLN A 48 10.84 6.57 -0.63
C GLN A 48 9.58 5.72 -0.50
N VAL A 49 8.62 6.15 0.33
CA VAL A 49 7.34 5.45 0.49
C VAL A 49 6.54 5.48 -0.81
N ALA A 50 6.47 6.62 -1.49
CA ALA A 50 5.80 6.73 -2.78
C ALA A 50 6.42 5.78 -3.82
N GLY A 51 7.76 5.76 -3.93
CA GLY A 51 8.44 4.83 -4.84
C GLY A 51 8.23 3.36 -4.49
N ALA A 52 8.17 3.01 -3.21
CA ALA A 52 7.86 1.65 -2.77
C ALA A 52 6.42 1.24 -3.13
N VAL A 53 5.46 2.16 -2.96
CA VAL A 53 4.05 1.94 -3.34
C VAL A 53 3.92 1.77 -4.85
N ASP A 54 4.55 2.62 -5.65
CA ASP A 54 4.54 2.53 -7.11
C ASP A 54 5.11 1.18 -7.60
N ASN A 55 6.24 0.76 -7.04
CA ASN A 55 6.84 -0.54 -7.35
C ASN A 55 5.92 -1.70 -6.95
N TYR A 56 5.28 -1.60 -5.79
CA TYR A 56 4.33 -2.60 -5.32
C TYR A 56 3.15 -2.71 -6.28
N VAL A 57 2.52 -1.59 -6.64
CA VAL A 57 1.39 -1.55 -7.60
C VAL A 57 1.77 -2.14 -8.95
N ASN A 58 2.92 -1.78 -9.50
CA ASN A 58 3.40 -2.31 -10.78
C ASN A 58 3.66 -3.82 -10.72
N THR A 59 4.24 -4.30 -9.62
CA THR A 59 4.47 -5.74 -9.41
C THR A 59 3.15 -6.50 -9.33
N MET A 60 2.15 -5.92 -8.66
CA MET A 60 0.82 -6.48 -8.54
C MET A 60 0.07 -6.53 -9.87
N ASP A 61 0.12 -5.45 -10.62
CA ASP A 61 -0.51 -5.40 -11.95
C ASP A 61 0.10 -6.46 -12.90
N SER A 62 1.42 -6.63 -12.85
CA SER A 62 2.10 -7.69 -13.59
C SER A 62 1.68 -9.09 -13.14
N ALA A 63 1.54 -9.31 -11.82
CA ALA A 63 1.09 -10.59 -11.28
C ALA A 63 -0.35 -10.92 -11.72
N VAL A 64 -1.25 -9.93 -11.68
CA VAL A 64 -2.62 -10.08 -12.17
C VAL A 64 -2.66 -10.38 -13.66
N GLY A 65 -1.81 -9.72 -14.47
CA GLY A 65 -1.67 -10.00 -15.90
C GLY A 65 -1.32 -11.46 -16.17
N ILE A 66 -0.35 -12.01 -15.41
CA ILE A 66 0.04 -13.43 -15.52
C ILE A 66 -1.14 -14.37 -15.18
N VAL A 67 -1.89 -14.04 -14.11
CA VAL A 67 -3.06 -14.84 -13.72
C VAL A 67 -4.13 -14.80 -14.81
N LEU A 68 -4.44 -13.62 -15.37
CA LEU A 68 -5.42 -13.44 -16.45
C LEU A 68 -5.12 -14.35 -17.65
N GLU A 69 -3.87 -14.41 -18.09
CA GLU A 69 -3.45 -15.25 -19.22
C GLU A 69 -3.65 -16.76 -18.96
N GLN A 70 -3.76 -17.16 -17.71
CA GLN A 70 -3.92 -18.57 -17.35
C GLN A 70 -5.39 -18.99 -17.17
N LEU A 71 -6.31 -18.04 -17.02
CA LEU A 71 -7.73 -18.35 -16.74
C LEU A 71 -8.41 -19.11 -17.88
N ASP A 72 -8.01 -18.87 -19.11
CA ASP A 72 -8.59 -19.51 -20.30
C ASP A 72 -7.98 -20.87 -20.63
N ARG A 73 -7.01 -21.35 -19.82
CA ARG A 73 -6.41 -22.67 -20.00
C ARG A 73 -7.34 -23.79 -19.55
N GLU A 74 -7.01 -24.99 -19.99
CA GLU A 74 -7.68 -26.21 -19.50
C GLU A 74 -7.66 -26.27 -17.96
N PRO A 75 -8.78 -26.60 -17.30
CA PRO A 75 -8.94 -26.50 -15.85
C PRO A 75 -7.80 -27.13 -15.03
N ALA A 76 -7.38 -28.34 -15.40
CA ALA A 76 -6.31 -29.02 -14.66
C ALA A 76 -4.95 -28.29 -14.75
N MET A 77 -4.62 -27.69 -15.90
CA MET A 77 -3.39 -26.92 -16.08
C MET A 77 -3.49 -25.57 -15.37
N ARG A 78 -4.65 -24.93 -15.45
CA ARG A 78 -4.95 -23.68 -14.74
C ARG A 78 -4.78 -23.84 -13.23
N ASP A 79 -5.42 -24.86 -12.65
CA ASP A 79 -5.39 -25.09 -11.21
C ASP A 79 -3.97 -25.45 -10.72
N ALA A 80 -3.24 -26.25 -11.45
CA ALA A 80 -1.84 -26.56 -11.15
C ALA A 80 -0.96 -25.30 -11.17
N PHE A 81 -1.15 -24.43 -12.17
CA PHE A 81 -0.42 -23.17 -12.27
C PHE A 81 -0.77 -22.21 -11.12
N LEU A 82 -2.06 -21.99 -10.85
CA LEU A 82 -2.50 -21.04 -9.81
C LEU A 82 -2.05 -21.49 -8.42
N ASN A 83 -2.06 -22.79 -8.13
CA ASN A 83 -1.53 -23.32 -6.88
C ASN A 83 -0.01 -23.13 -6.76
N ALA A 84 0.74 -23.35 -7.85
CA ALA A 84 2.18 -23.07 -7.88
C ALA A 84 2.48 -21.57 -7.73
N PHE A 85 1.69 -20.72 -8.39
CA PHE A 85 1.78 -19.27 -8.28
C PHE A 85 1.55 -18.78 -6.84
N LEU A 86 0.49 -19.24 -6.18
CA LEU A 86 0.19 -18.93 -4.77
C LEU A 86 1.29 -19.41 -3.82
N THR A 87 1.92 -20.55 -4.13
CA THR A 87 3.05 -21.04 -3.33
C THR A 87 4.30 -20.17 -3.50
N ALA A 88 4.54 -19.66 -4.71
CA ALA A 88 5.68 -18.80 -5.02
C ALA A 88 5.50 -17.35 -4.58
N ARG A 89 4.26 -16.92 -4.32
CA ARG A 89 3.87 -15.54 -4.01
C ARG A 89 3.14 -15.48 -2.67
N PRO A 90 3.86 -15.49 -1.54
CA PRO A 90 3.26 -15.51 -0.21
C PRO A 90 2.44 -14.24 0.11
N GLU A 91 2.67 -13.16 -0.62
CA GLU A 91 1.88 -11.93 -0.53
C GLU A 91 0.47 -12.06 -1.15
N VAL A 92 0.23 -13.06 -2.00
CA VAL A 92 -1.10 -13.32 -2.58
C VAL A 92 -1.87 -14.25 -1.64
N ALA A 93 -2.91 -13.75 -1.01
CA ALA A 93 -3.74 -14.52 -0.08
C ALA A 93 -4.71 -15.45 -0.80
N ALA A 94 -5.40 -14.93 -1.82
CA ALA A 94 -6.37 -15.67 -2.64
C ALA A 94 -6.47 -15.11 -4.05
N ILE A 95 -6.96 -15.96 -4.95
CA ILE A 95 -7.37 -15.61 -6.30
C ILE A 95 -8.80 -16.11 -6.46
N THR A 96 -9.72 -15.22 -6.85
CA THR A 96 -11.14 -15.54 -6.99
C THR A 96 -11.66 -15.06 -8.33
N THR A 97 -12.60 -15.81 -8.90
CA THR A 97 -13.32 -15.39 -10.10
C THR A 97 -14.82 -15.27 -9.82
N TYR A 98 -15.44 -14.32 -10.48
CA TYR A 98 -16.85 -14.02 -10.33
C TYR A 98 -17.54 -13.94 -11.70
N ASP A 99 -18.82 -14.29 -11.73
CA ASP A 99 -19.65 -14.07 -12.90
C ASP A 99 -19.99 -12.58 -13.10
N GLU A 100 -20.74 -12.29 -14.15
CA GLU A 100 -21.23 -10.93 -14.45
C GLU A 100 -22.13 -10.34 -13.35
N ASN A 101 -22.78 -11.18 -12.53
CA ASN A 101 -23.66 -10.78 -11.44
C ASN A 101 -22.89 -10.61 -10.11
N GLY A 102 -21.61 -10.98 -10.05
CA GLY A 102 -20.79 -10.93 -8.86
C GLY A 102 -20.89 -12.16 -7.98
N SER A 103 -21.40 -13.27 -8.52
CA SER A 103 -21.41 -14.55 -7.81
C SER A 103 -20.05 -15.23 -7.98
N LEU A 104 -19.52 -15.81 -6.91
CA LEU A 104 -18.25 -16.51 -6.93
C LEU A 104 -18.33 -17.74 -7.82
N LEU A 105 -17.39 -17.88 -8.75
CA LEU A 105 -17.22 -19.04 -9.62
C LEU A 105 -16.16 -19.99 -9.08
N ASP A 106 -14.93 -19.52 -8.94
CA ASP A 106 -13.78 -20.29 -8.49
C ASP A 106 -12.99 -19.54 -7.40
N CYS A 107 -12.32 -20.30 -6.53
CA CYS A 107 -11.47 -19.76 -5.48
C CYS A 107 -10.22 -20.62 -5.32
N TRP A 108 -9.04 -20.00 -5.48
CA TRP A 108 -7.73 -20.59 -5.17
C TRP A 108 -7.13 -19.84 -3.99
N ALA A 109 -6.66 -20.58 -3.00
CA ALA A 109 -6.12 -20.03 -1.76
C ALA A 109 -4.72 -20.57 -1.48
N GLN A 110 -3.95 -19.84 -0.68
CA GLN A 110 -2.65 -20.32 -0.23
C GLN A 110 -2.74 -21.70 0.44
N ALA A 111 -1.69 -22.51 0.28
CA ALA A 111 -1.58 -23.83 0.92
C ALA A 111 -1.81 -23.73 2.45
N GLY A 112 -2.69 -24.59 2.96
CA GLY A 112 -3.07 -24.58 4.39
C GLY A 112 -4.16 -23.58 4.75
N ARG A 113 -4.70 -22.83 3.79
CA ARG A 113 -5.89 -21.99 3.99
C ARG A 113 -7.11 -22.69 3.40
N THR A 114 -8.16 -22.80 4.20
CA THR A 114 -9.40 -23.46 3.78
C THR A 114 -10.46 -22.39 3.54
N PRO A 115 -10.96 -22.23 2.32
CA PRO A 115 -12.12 -21.37 2.06
C PRO A 115 -13.34 -21.90 2.80
N LYS A 116 -14.21 -21.02 3.27
CA LYS A 116 -15.46 -21.40 3.92
C LYS A 116 -16.38 -22.15 2.96
N SER A 117 -17.03 -23.19 3.43
CA SER A 117 -17.91 -24.02 2.59
C SER A 117 -19.17 -23.32 2.09
N ASP A 118 -19.61 -22.27 2.76
CA ASP A 118 -20.81 -21.49 2.44
C ASP A 118 -20.53 -20.28 1.51
N ILE A 119 -19.27 -19.98 1.27
CA ILE A 119 -18.85 -18.86 0.41
C ILE A 119 -19.45 -18.94 -0.99
N LEU A 120 -19.49 -20.14 -1.58
CA LEU A 120 -20.04 -20.38 -2.92
C LEU A 120 -21.52 -20.01 -3.05
N ARG A 121 -22.24 -19.86 -1.92
CA ARG A 121 -23.65 -19.52 -1.89
C ARG A 121 -23.95 -18.08 -1.57
N ASN A 122 -23.12 -17.45 -0.75
CA ASN A 122 -23.43 -16.18 -0.09
C ASN A 122 -22.51 -15.04 -0.44
N LEU A 123 -21.34 -15.33 -1.02
CA LEU A 123 -20.40 -14.26 -1.40
C LEU A 123 -20.85 -13.65 -2.72
N SER A 124 -21.17 -12.37 -2.67
CA SER A 124 -21.38 -11.54 -3.85
C SER A 124 -20.35 -10.43 -3.84
N PHE A 125 -19.86 -10.13 -5.01
CA PHE A 125 -18.92 -9.05 -5.23
C PHE A 125 -19.69 -7.81 -5.71
N ASP A 126 -19.44 -6.66 -5.09
CA ASP A 126 -20.02 -5.39 -5.56
C ASP A 126 -19.35 -4.95 -6.87
N LEU A 127 -20.03 -5.20 -7.97
CA LEU A 127 -19.60 -4.84 -9.32
C LEU A 127 -19.84 -3.38 -9.69
N THR A 128 -20.55 -2.62 -8.87
CA THR A 128 -20.94 -1.24 -9.22
C THR A 128 -19.73 -0.38 -9.54
N THR A 129 -18.70 -0.48 -8.70
CA THR A 129 -17.46 0.28 -8.89
C THR A 129 -16.66 -0.23 -10.09
N ALA A 130 -16.52 -1.55 -10.23
CA ALA A 130 -15.80 -2.18 -11.32
C ALA A 130 -16.41 -1.84 -12.69
N ARG A 131 -17.72 -1.95 -12.81
CA ARG A 131 -18.48 -1.60 -14.03
C ARG A 131 -18.33 -0.13 -14.40
N ARG A 132 -18.40 0.78 -13.42
CA ARG A 132 -18.25 2.22 -13.65
C ARG A 132 -16.87 2.57 -14.21
N LEU A 133 -15.83 1.88 -13.78
CA LEU A 133 -14.45 2.12 -14.21
C LEU A 133 -14.10 1.41 -15.52
N GLY A 134 -14.85 0.37 -15.90
CA GLY A 134 -14.74 -0.31 -17.19
C GLY A 134 -13.56 -1.27 -17.38
N HIS A 135 -12.56 -1.24 -16.50
CA HIS A 135 -11.33 -2.05 -16.68
C HIS A 135 -10.76 -2.63 -15.38
N GLY A 136 -11.44 -2.43 -14.29
CA GLY A 136 -11.02 -2.91 -12.99
C GLY A 136 -10.49 -1.78 -12.09
N TYR A 137 -10.23 -2.12 -10.83
CA TYR A 137 -9.74 -1.17 -9.81
C TYR A 137 -8.98 -1.90 -8.71
N ILE A 138 -8.32 -1.12 -7.86
CA ILE A 138 -7.71 -1.58 -6.62
C ILE A 138 -8.63 -1.16 -5.48
N SER A 139 -8.99 -2.12 -4.61
CA SER A 139 -9.85 -1.84 -3.46
C SER A 139 -9.13 -1.04 -2.39
N THR A 140 -9.90 -0.45 -1.48
CA THR A 140 -9.35 -0.02 -0.20
C THR A 140 -8.97 -1.23 0.66
N PRO A 141 -8.01 -1.09 1.60
CA PRO A 141 -7.69 -2.16 2.53
C PRO A 141 -8.93 -2.62 3.30
N HIS A 142 -9.15 -3.92 3.34
CA HIS A 142 -10.27 -4.54 4.07
C HIS A 142 -9.85 -5.87 4.66
N VAL A 143 -10.69 -6.41 5.53
CA VAL A 143 -10.46 -7.74 6.12
C VAL A 143 -11.07 -8.79 5.20
N GLU A 144 -10.24 -9.73 4.73
CA GLU A 144 -10.71 -10.86 3.95
C GLU A 144 -11.49 -11.84 4.82
N SER A 145 -12.66 -12.25 4.36
CA SER A 145 -13.57 -13.14 5.09
C SER A 145 -13.80 -14.50 4.41
N ILE A 146 -13.07 -14.77 3.33
CA ILE A 146 -13.19 -16.02 2.55
C ILE A 146 -12.74 -17.24 3.36
N PHE A 147 -11.78 -17.07 4.29
CA PHE A 147 -11.15 -18.19 4.98
C PHE A 147 -11.84 -18.55 6.29
N ASP A 148 -11.75 -19.82 6.66
CA ASP A 148 -12.05 -20.28 8.01
C ASP A 148 -10.90 -19.90 8.96
N SER A 149 -11.25 -19.27 10.08
CA SER A 149 -10.33 -18.96 11.18
C SER A 149 -9.10 -18.10 10.80
N TYR A 150 -9.11 -17.45 9.64
CA TYR A 150 -8.06 -16.55 9.20
C TYR A 150 -8.65 -15.32 8.50
N TYR A 151 -8.36 -14.15 9.01
CA TYR A 151 -8.92 -12.88 8.56
C TYR A 151 -7.81 -11.87 8.28
N PRO A 152 -7.03 -12.04 7.20
CA PRO A 152 -5.96 -11.10 6.87
C PRO A 152 -6.52 -9.75 6.41
N TRP A 153 -5.75 -8.70 6.64
CA TRP A 153 -5.96 -7.45 5.93
C TRP A 153 -5.43 -7.60 4.50
N VAL A 154 -6.26 -7.28 3.55
CA VAL A 154 -5.93 -7.41 2.12
C VAL A 154 -6.29 -6.15 1.35
N VAL A 155 -5.64 -6.02 0.20
CA VAL A 155 -6.03 -5.12 -0.88
C VAL A 155 -6.34 -5.99 -2.08
N SER A 156 -7.53 -5.87 -2.65
CA SER A 156 -7.93 -6.65 -3.83
C SER A 156 -7.66 -5.88 -5.11
N VAL A 157 -6.96 -6.50 -6.03
CA VAL A 157 -6.82 -6.03 -7.41
C VAL A 157 -7.86 -6.72 -8.26
N ILE A 158 -8.79 -5.96 -8.80
CA ILE A 158 -9.96 -6.46 -9.53
C ILE A 158 -9.81 -6.10 -11.00
N ARG A 159 -10.02 -7.09 -11.89
CA ARG A 159 -9.92 -6.94 -13.34
C ARG A 159 -11.09 -7.62 -14.04
N ALA A 160 -11.56 -7.01 -15.11
CA ALA A 160 -12.48 -7.66 -16.04
C ALA A 160 -11.74 -8.70 -16.87
N VAL A 161 -12.33 -9.88 -17.02
CA VAL A 161 -11.89 -10.94 -17.92
C VAL A 161 -12.88 -10.97 -19.09
N PRO A 162 -12.48 -10.51 -20.28
CA PRO A 162 -13.35 -10.57 -21.45
C PRO A 162 -13.63 -12.01 -21.85
N GLU A 163 -14.87 -12.33 -22.15
CA GLU A 163 -15.27 -13.62 -22.73
C GLU A 163 -15.76 -13.47 -24.15
N ASP A 164 -15.49 -14.49 -24.97
CA ASP A 164 -16.06 -14.61 -26.31
C ASP A 164 -17.59 -14.72 -26.20
N GLY A 165 -18.31 -13.63 -26.54
CA GLY A 165 -19.77 -13.59 -26.41
C GLY A 165 -20.33 -12.38 -25.68
N GLY A 166 -19.45 -11.48 -25.18
CA GLY A 166 -19.85 -10.18 -24.62
C GLY A 166 -20.24 -10.18 -23.15
N SER A 167 -20.23 -11.33 -22.47
CA SER A 167 -20.26 -11.41 -21.00
C SER A 167 -18.85 -11.15 -20.44
N SER A 168 -18.78 -10.63 -19.23
CA SER A 168 -17.50 -10.36 -18.57
C SER A 168 -17.47 -11.11 -17.25
N ARG A 169 -16.48 -11.97 -17.07
CA ARG A 169 -16.11 -12.47 -15.75
C ARG A 169 -15.24 -11.43 -15.03
N TRP A 170 -15.13 -11.56 -13.76
CA TRP A 170 -14.28 -10.71 -12.95
C TRP A 170 -13.25 -11.57 -12.21
N LEU A 171 -12.03 -11.12 -12.22
CA LEU A 171 -10.93 -11.66 -11.43
C LEU A 171 -10.66 -10.73 -10.26
N ALA A 172 -10.53 -11.27 -9.05
CA ALA A 172 -9.97 -10.55 -7.91
C ALA A 172 -8.75 -11.31 -7.38
N VAL A 173 -7.68 -10.57 -7.12
CA VAL A 173 -6.45 -11.08 -6.50
C VAL A 173 -6.26 -10.33 -5.19
N ASP A 174 -6.34 -11.04 -4.08
CA ASP A 174 -6.25 -10.51 -2.73
C ASP A 174 -4.81 -10.59 -2.23
N LEU A 175 -4.29 -9.45 -1.80
CA LEU A 175 -2.91 -9.24 -1.41
C LEU A 175 -2.84 -8.83 0.06
N SER A 176 -2.07 -9.55 0.86
CA SER A 176 -1.90 -9.33 2.30
C SER A 176 -0.53 -8.74 2.66
#